data_b9d535af028a10a9817b1d70f1b3a6cd
#
_entry.id   b9d535af028a10a9817b1d70f1b3a6cd
#
_cell.length_a   1.000
_cell.length_b   1.000
_cell.length_c   1.000
_cell.angle_alpha   90.00
_cell.angle_beta   90.00
_cell.angle_gamma   90.00
#
_symmetry.space_group_name_H-M   'P 1'
#
loop_
_entity.id
_entity.type
_entity.pdbx_description
1 polymer ?
#
loop_
_entity_poly.entity_id
_entity_poly.type
_entity_poly.pdbx_seq_one_letter_code
_entity_poly.pdbx_strand_id
1 'polypeptide(L)'
;LQELIIQWETLLSLEVTILGTWLHVLCYIFYIYFTLSGYSDMARGTGAVFGLDLPENFHHPLQSYSVADFFGRFNISANRFVRKYVYQALGAEDNGPLSTSVNILLITMLMGLWYGINLNYLVWGAFLGLFIIFEVLYIERHVEKIPPYLCRMYTFIAILISFCWYCGDSLAASAASLRVMLGLGGAAAANQSCLYLLQTHWLLLAASVF
;
A
#
# COMPACT_ATOMS: atom_id res chain seq x y z
N LEU A 1 -2.03 17.06 -3.01
CA LEU A 1 -1.91 15.95 -2.03
C LEU A 1 -0.82 16.20 -0.99
N GLN A 2 0.37 16.65 -1.38
CA GLN A 2 1.46 16.94 -0.42
C GLN A 2 1.07 17.99 0.61
N GLU A 3 0.45 19.08 0.23
CA GLU A 3 -0.07 20.11 1.15
C GLU A 3 -1.12 19.53 2.11
N LEU A 4 -1.99 18.65 1.61
CA LEU A 4 -2.97 17.95 2.44
C LEU A 4 -2.31 17.06 3.49
N ILE A 5 -1.26 16.34 3.13
CA ILE A 5 -0.51 15.51 4.09
C ILE A 5 0.07 16.38 5.20
N ILE A 6 0.71 17.48 4.86
CA ILE A 6 1.28 18.41 5.84
C ILE A 6 0.19 18.99 6.79
N GLN A 7 -0.97 19.34 6.23
CA GLN A 7 -2.10 19.80 7.04
C GLN A 7 -2.63 18.71 7.99
N TRP A 8 -2.74 17.45 7.49
CA TRP A 8 -3.15 16.31 8.31
C TRP A 8 -2.14 15.97 9.39
N GLU A 9 -0.84 16.02 9.09
CA GLU A 9 0.24 15.82 10.09
C GLU A 9 0.17 16.87 11.18
N THR A 10 -0.04 18.13 10.82
CA THR A 10 -0.19 19.23 11.79
C THR A 10 -1.43 19.02 12.67
N LEU A 11 -2.56 18.61 12.12
CA LEU A 11 -3.78 18.34 12.88
C LEU A 11 -3.64 17.11 13.78
N LEU A 12 -3.03 16.04 13.30
CA LEU A 12 -2.80 14.83 14.07
C LEU A 12 -1.82 15.08 15.24
N SER A 13 -0.91 16.04 15.10
CA SER A 13 -0.03 16.43 16.22
C SER A 13 -0.78 17.16 17.33
N LEU A 14 -1.93 17.78 17.04
CA LEU A 14 -2.76 18.50 18.02
C LEU A 14 -3.84 17.61 18.60
N GLU A 15 -4.59 16.89 17.77
CA GLU A 15 -5.69 16.03 18.19
C GLU A 15 -5.82 14.80 17.27
N VAL A 16 -5.42 13.65 17.76
CA VAL A 16 -5.54 12.38 17.03
C VAL A 16 -6.97 11.89 17.03
N THR A 17 -7.56 11.68 15.83
CA THR A 17 -8.90 11.12 15.66
C THR A 17 -8.89 9.89 14.76
N ILE A 18 -9.87 9.01 14.92
CA ILE A 18 -9.97 7.80 14.10
C ILE A 18 -10.10 8.17 12.61
N LEU A 19 -11.06 9.03 12.28
CA LEU A 19 -11.27 9.47 10.89
C LEU A 19 -10.04 10.20 10.32
N GLY A 20 -9.40 11.07 11.11
CA GLY A 20 -8.20 11.78 10.69
C GLY A 20 -7.06 10.84 10.34
N THR A 21 -6.83 9.79 11.14
CA THR A 21 -5.77 8.82 10.87
C THR A 21 -6.06 8.00 9.59
N TRP A 22 -7.30 7.57 9.36
CA TRP A 22 -7.69 6.90 8.11
C TRP A 22 -7.48 7.79 6.88
N LEU A 23 -7.88 9.06 6.96
CA LEU A 23 -7.72 10.00 5.86
C LEU A 23 -6.25 10.36 5.60
N HIS A 24 -5.43 10.49 6.64
CA HIS A 24 -3.99 10.70 6.50
C HIS A 24 -3.35 9.56 5.70
N VAL A 25 -3.58 8.31 6.09
CA VAL A 25 -3.05 7.14 5.40
C VAL A 25 -3.56 7.08 3.95
N LEU A 26 -4.83 7.38 3.72
CA LEU A 26 -5.42 7.43 2.37
C LEU A 26 -4.75 8.49 1.49
N CYS A 27 -4.55 9.70 2.00
CA CYS A 27 -3.84 10.76 1.28
C CYS A 27 -2.40 10.35 0.94
N TYR A 28 -1.74 9.64 1.86
CA TYR A 28 -0.37 9.18 1.67
C TYR A 28 -0.26 8.12 0.57
N ILE A 29 -1.20 7.17 0.52
CA ILE A 29 -1.27 6.17 -0.57
C ILE A 29 -1.43 6.86 -1.92
N PHE A 30 -2.36 7.79 -2.04
CA PHE A 30 -2.56 8.54 -3.27
C PHE A 30 -1.33 9.36 -3.66
N TYR A 31 -0.68 10.00 -2.67
CA TYR A 31 0.54 10.75 -2.91
C TYR A 31 1.65 9.87 -3.49
N ILE A 32 1.93 8.74 -2.88
CA ILE A 32 2.94 7.78 -3.36
C ILE A 32 2.57 7.24 -4.75
N TYR A 33 1.30 6.85 -4.92
CA TYR A 33 0.83 6.33 -6.20
C TYR A 33 1.02 7.34 -7.33
N PHE A 34 0.49 8.56 -7.18
CA PHE A 34 0.58 9.56 -8.25
C PHE A 34 2.01 10.07 -8.47
N THR A 35 2.82 10.14 -7.42
CA THR A 35 4.23 10.51 -7.55
C THR A 35 4.99 9.48 -8.37
N LEU A 36 4.92 8.21 -8.01
CA LEU A 36 5.66 7.15 -8.70
C LEU A 36 5.11 6.86 -10.10
N SER A 37 3.78 6.85 -10.26
CA SER A 37 3.13 6.64 -11.55
C SER A 37 3.46 7.79 -12.50
N GLY A 38 3.38 9.05 -12.04
CA GLY A 38 3.76 10.21 -12.85
C GLY A 38 5.22 10.19 -13.30
N TYR A 39 6.16 9.83 -12.43
CA TYR A 39 7.57 9.64 -12.84
C TYR A 39 7.73 8.52 -13.87
N SER A 40 7.03 7.40 -13.70
CA SER A 40 7.05 6.30 -14.67
C SER A 40 6.49 6.72 -16.03
N ASP A 41 5.40 7.48 -16.07
CA ASP A 41 4.81 7.93 -17.33
C ASP A 41 5.68 8.98 -18.03
N MET A 42 6.33 9.88 -17.29
CA MET A 42 7.33 10.78 -17.84
C MET A 42 8.51 10.02 -18.44
N ALA A 43 9.01 9.00 -17.75
CA ALA A 43 10.09 8.14 -18.26
C ALA A 43 9.68 7.40 -19.54
N ARG A 44 8.45 6.84 -19.60
CA ARG A 44 7.89 6.19 -20.79
C ARG A 44 7.76 7.16 -21.95
N GLY A 45 7.20 8.36 -21.70
CA GLY A 45 7.07 9.40 -22.72
C GLY A 45 8.42 9.84 -23.27
N THR A 46 9.41 10.05 -22.40
CA THR A 46 10.77 10.38 -22.82
C THR A 46 11.42 9.24 -23.61
N GLY A 47 11.28 8.00 -23.16
CA GLY A 47 11.76 6.82 -23.86
C GLY A 47 11.19 6.71 -25.28
N ALA A 48 9.88 6.95 -25.43
CA ALA A 48 9.20 6.91 -26.72
C ALA A 48 9.76 7.94 -27.73
N VAL A 49 10.20 9.12 -27.27
CA VAL A 49 10.86 10.11 -28.14
C VAL A 49 12.18 9.56 -28.71
N PHE A 50 12.87 8.71 -27.96
CA PHE A 50 14.11 8.03 -28.40
C PHE A 50 13.85 6.68 -29.10
N GLY A 51 12.60 6.34 -29.38
CA GLY A 51 12.23 5.05 -30.02
C GLY A 51 12.34 3.85 -29.06
N LEU A 52 12.38 4.06 -27.76
CA LEU A 52 12.41 3.01 -26.74
C LEU A 52 10.99 2.72 -26.26
N ASP A 53 10.56 1.47 -26.38
CA ASP A 53 9.28 1.00 -25.82
C ASP A 53 9.49 0.52 -24.36
N LEU A 54 9.21 1.41 -23.42
CA LEU A 54 9.30 1.10 -21.98
C LEU A 54 7.98 0.53 -21.47
N PRO A 55 8.02 -0.55 -20.67
CA PRO A 55 6.81 -1.19 -20.16
C PRO A 55 6.08 -0.30 -19.15
N GLU A 56 4.76 -0.52 -19.04
CA GLU A 56 3.93 0.07 -18.02
C GLU A 56 4.36 -0.40 -16.61
N ASN A 57 4.39 0.54 -15.66
CA ASN A 57 4.83 0.26 -14.29
C ASN A 57 3.68 0.27 -13.26
N PHE A 58 2.55 0.89 -13.60
CA PHE A 58 1.33 0.95 -12.79
C PHE A 58 0.11 0.65 -13.64
N HIS A 59 -0.67 -0.36 -13.27
CA HIS A 59 -1.86 -0.78 -14.02
C HIS A 59 -3.08 -0.87 -13.11
N HIS A 60 -3.77 0.25 -12.85
CA HIS A 60 -4.97 0.36 -11.99
C HIS A 60 -4.86 -0.42 -10.66
N PRO A 61 -3.83 -0.18 -9.82
CA PRO A 61 -3.59 -0.99 -8.63
C PRO A 61 -4.73 -0.93 -7.60
N LEU A 62 -5.47 0.18 -7.53
CA LEU A 62 -6.60 0.34 -6.61
C LEU A 62 -7.83 -0.50 -6.99
N GLN A 63 -7.85 -1.11 -8.18
CA GLN A 63 -8.92 -2.01 -8.63
C GLN A 63 -8.60 -3.49 -8.39
N SER A 64 -7.55 -3.78 -7.65
CA SER A 64 -7.08 -5.14 -7.38
C SER A 64 -8.07 -5.95 -6.54
N TYR A 65 -8.10 -7.25 -6.79
CA TYR A 65 -8.98 -8.20 -6.09
C TYR A 65 -8.28 -8.91 -4.93
N SER A 66 -6.96 -8.79 -4.83
CA SER A 66 -6.14 -9.37 -3.75
C SER A 66 -4.92 -8.49 -3.48
N VAL A 67 -4.26 -8.67 -2.35
CA VAL A 67 -3.01 -7.98 -2.03
C VAL A 67 -1.90 -8.44 -2.99
N ALA A 68 -1.89 -9.71 -3.38
CA ALA A 68 -0.98 -10.23 -4.40
C ALA A 68 -1.21 -9.56 -5.77
N ASP A 69 -2.47 -9.37 -6.20
CA ASP A 69 -2.84 -8.66 -7.42
C ASP A 69 -2.44 -7.17 -7.36
N PHE A 70 -2.64 -6.53 -6.20
CA PHE A 70 -2.17 -5.15 -5.98
C PHE A 70 -0.66 -5.02 -6.23
N PHE A 71 0.15 -5.91 -5.66
CA PHE A 71 1.59 -5.94 -5.91
C PHE A 71 1.93 -6.19 -7.38
N GLY A 72 1.18 -7.04 -8.06
CA GLY A 72 1.35 -7.29 -9.49
C GLY A 72 1.07 -6.07 -10.37
N ARG A 73 0.29 -5.10 -9.89
CA ARG A 73 -0.13 -3.89 -10.60
C ARG A 73 0.56 -2.61 -10.14
N PHE A 74 1.18 -2.63 -8.97
CA PHE A 74 1.88 -1.50 -8.35
C PHE A 74 3.39 -1.73 -8.46
N ASN A 75 4.12 -0.84 -9.13
CA ASN A 75 5.56 -0.93 -9.36
C ASN A 75 5.98 -2.26 -10.03
N ILE A 76 5.37 -2.53 -11.19
CA ILE A 76 5.48 -3.79 -11.96
C ILE A 76 6.95 -4.11 -12.27
N SER A 77 7.76 -3.11 -12.61
CA SER A 77 9.18 -3.31 -12.96
C SER A 77 9.99 -3.84 -11.78
N ALA A 78 9.82 -3.26 -10.59
CA ALA A 78 10.51 -3.72 -9.38
C ALA A 78 10.04 -5.13 -8.98
N ASN A 79 8.74 -5.40 -9.05
CA ASN A 79 8.20 -6.74 -8.80
C ASN A 79 8.75 -7.78 -9.77
N ARG A 80 8.80 -7.47 -11.06
CA ARG A 80 9.37 -8.35 -12.09
C ARG A 80 10.85 -8.62 -11.83
N PHE A 81 11.61 -7.58 -11.44
CA PHE A 81 13.02 -7.71 -11.10
C PHE A 81 13.21 -8.66 -9.91
N VAL A 82 12.52 -8.41 -8.80
CA VAL A 82 12.65 -9.23 -7.57
C VAL A 82 12.18 -10.67 -7.84
N ARG A 83 11.10 -10.85 -8.59
CA ARG A 83 10.61 -12.18 -8.95
C ARG A 83 11.62 -12.94 -9.81
N LYS A 84 12.23 -12.29 -10.79
CA LYS A 84 13.19 -12.93 -11.69
C LYS A 84 14.51 -13.26 -11.01
N TYR A 85 15.04 -12.37 -10.19
CA TYR A 85 16.41 -12.50 -9.67
C TYR A 85 16.47 -13.04 -8.24
N VAL A 86 15.44 -12.86 -7.45
CA VAL A 86 15.39 -13.33 -6.06
C VAL A 86 14.52 -14.56 -5.92
N TYR A 87 13.26 -14.50 -6.35
CA TYR A 87 12.32 -15.62 -6.17
C TYR A 87 12.78 -16.89 -6.89
N GLN A 88 13.23 -16.78 -8.16
CA GLN A 88 13.75 -17.94 -8.90
C GLN A 88 15.05 -18.48 -8.30
N ALA A 89 15.93 -17.59 -7.79
CA ALA A 89 17.18 -18.02 -7.14
C ALA A 89 16.94 -18.77 -5.81
N LEU A 90 15.82 -18.50 -5.14
CA LEU A 90 15.42 -19.18 -3.91
C LEU A 90 14.78 -20.57 -4.14
N GLY A 91 14.65 -21.02 -5.39
CA GLY A 91 14.11 -22.34 -5.73
C GLY A 91 12.63 -22.51 -5.32
N ALA A 92 11.81 -21.48 -5.50
CA ALA A 92 10.55 -21.31 -4.83
C ALA A 92 9.38 -22.22 -5.25
N GLU A 93 9.45 -22.87 -6.40
CA GLU A 93 8.28 -23.55 -6.98
C GLU A 93 8.06 -24.99 -6.50
N ASP A 94 9.10 -25.65 -5.93
CA ASP A 94 9.05 -27.10 -5.67
C ASP A 94 9.11 -27.54 -4.18
N ASN A 95 9.20 -26.60 -3.23
CA ASN A 95 9.59 -26.93 -1.86
C ASN A 95 8.45 -26.95 -0.82
N GLY A 96 7.19 -26.91 -1.26
CA GLY A 96 6.03 -27.01 -0.37
C GLY A 96 5.59 -25.68 0.29
N PRO A 97 4.45 -25.69 1.00
CA PRO A 97 3.78 -24.45 1.49
C PRO A 97 4.64 -23.60 2.43
N LEU A 98 5.49 -24.22 3.25
CA LEU A 98 6.36 -23.50 4.18
C LEU A 98 7.43 -22.71 3.42
N SER A 99 8.09 -23.33 2.45
CA SER A 99 9.09 -22.67 1.60
C SER A 99 8.48 -21.50 0.81
N THR A 100 7.30 -21.73 0.22
CA THR A 100 6.55 -20.68 -0.47
C THR A 100 6.26 -19.49 0.44
N SER A 101 5.81 -19.74 1.67
CA SER A 101 5.52 -18.69 2.66
C SER A 101 6.76 -17.89 3.05
N VAL A 102 7.89 -18.57 3.32
CA VAL A 102 9.16 -17.91 3.64
C VAL A 102 9.63 -17.05 2.47
N ASN A 103 9.54 -17.56 1.25
CA ASN A 103 9.96 -16.85 0.05
C ASN A 103 9.08 -15.60 -0.21
N ILE A 104 7.75 -15.70 -0.04
CA ILE A 104 6.84 -14.54 -0.12
C ILE A 104 7.26 -13.48 0.90
N LEU A 105 7.49 -13.88 2.15
CA LEU A 105 7.87 -12.96 3.21
C LEU A 105 9.21 -12.26 2.91
N LEU A 106 10.23 -13.00 2.48
CA LEU A 106 11.53 -12.43 2.10
C LEU A 106 11.40 -11.43 0.96
N ILE A 107 10.61 -11.75 -0.06
CA ILE A 107 10.40 -10.90 -1.23
C ILE A 107 9.69 -9.61 -0.85
N THR A 108 8.62 -9.70 -0.08
CA THR A 108 7.86 -8.52 0.34
C THR A 108 8.66 -7.63 1.28
N MET A 109 9.50 -8.20 2.16
CA MET A 109 10.43 -7.46 2.99
C MET A 109 11.50 -6.74 2.15
N LEU A 110 12.06 -7.39 1.14
CA LEU A 110 13.00 -6.76 0.19
C LEU A 110 12.32 -5.65 -0.61
N MET A 111 11.08 -5.85 -1.03
CA MET A 111 10.29 -4.78 -1.67
C MET A 111 10.04 -3.62 -0.73
N GLY A 112 9.82 -3.86 0.56
CA GLY A 112 9.77 -2.80 1.57
C GLY A 112 11.08 -2.00 1.63
N LEU A 113 12.22 -2.67 1.73
CA LEU A 113 13.55 -2.04 1.75
C LEU A 113 13.89 -1.29 0.46
N TRP A 114 13.27 -1.62 -0.66
CA TRP A 114 13.39 -0.86 -1.91
C TRP A 114 12.94 0.61 -1.76
N TYR A 115 11.94 0.86 -0.91
CA TYR A 115 11.44 2.21 -0.63
C TYR A 115 12.31 2.99 0.36
N GLY A 116 13.11 2.30 1.17
CA GLY A 116 14.06 2.92 2.10
C GLY A 116 14.62 1.94 3.12
N ILE A 117 15.86 2.20 3.58
CA ILE A 117 16.53 1.38 4.58
C ILE A 117 16.06 1.82 5.98
N ASN A 118 14.84 1.43 6.34
CA ASN A 118 14.23 1.70 7.64
C ASN A 118 13.41 0.48 8.08
N LEU A 119 13.36 0.26 9.40
CA LEU A 119 12.58 -0.83 10.00
C LEU A 119 11.07 -0.72 9.69
N ASN A 120 10.54 0.48 9.55
CA ASN A 120 9.14 0.69 9.20
C ASN A 120 8.80 0.07 7.83
N TYR A 121 9.66 0.27 6.83
CA TYR A 121 9.46 -0.31 5.49
C TYR A 121 9.63 -1.83 5.49
N LEU A 122 10.56 -2.35 6.29
CA LEU A 122 10.73 -3.78 6.47
C LEU A 122 9.47 -4.41 7.08
N VAL A 123 8.93 -3.80 8.16
CA VAL A 123 7.70 -4.26 8.82
C VAL A 123 6.50 -4.10 7.89
N TRP A 124 6.41 -3.02 7.12
CA TRP A 124 5.40 -2.83 6.09
C TRP A 124 5.41 -3.97 5.06
N GLY A 125 6.59 -4.29 4.52
CA GLY A 125 6.76 -5.42 3.60
C GLY A 125 6.39 -6.75 4.22
N ALA A 126 6.84 -7.01 5.47
CA ALA A 126 6.48 -8.23 6.19
C ALA A 126 4.97 -8.35 6.41
N PHE A 127 4.31 -7.26 6.79
CA PHE A 127 2.87 -7.21 7.02
C PHE A 127 2.09 -7.53 5.74
N LEU A 128 2.48 -6.96 4.61
CA LEU A 128 1.91 -7.29 3.31
C LEU A 128 2.18 -8.75 2.91
N GLY A 129 3.39 -9.25 3.19
CA GLY A 129 3.72 -10.66 2.97
C GLY A 129 2.82 -11.61 3.73
N LEU A 130 2.45 -11.28 4.97
CA LEU A 130 1.50 -12.07 5.75
C LEU A 130 0.11 -12.11 5.12
N PHE A 131 -0.39 -11.00 4.57
CA PHE A 131 -1.65 -11.00 3.82
C PHE A 131 -1.57 -11.88 2.57
N ILE A 132 -0.49 -11.77 1.79
CA ILE A 132 -0.31 -12.61 0.59
C ILE A 132 -0.24 -14.09 0.95
N ILE A 133 0.49 -14.45 2.01
CA ILE A 133 0.54 -15.84 2.50
C ILE A 133 -0.85 -16.34 2.89
N PHE A 134 -1.62 -15.51 3.59
CA PHE A 134 -3.00 -15.85 3.95
C PHE A 134 -3.87 -16.02 2.70
N GLU A 135 -3.73 -15.15 1.70
CA GLU A 135 -4.44 -15.28 0.42
C GLU A 135 -4.10 -16.59 -0.28
N VAL A 136 -2.82 -16.89 -0.46
CA VAL A 136 -2.36 -18.12 -1.15
C VAL A 136 -2.81 -19.39 -0.42
N LEU A 137 -2.73 -19.43 0.90
CA LEU A 137 -3.06 -20.63 1.67
C LEU A 137 -4.56 -20.87 1.85
N TYR A 138 -5.36 -19.78 1.96
CA TYR A 138 -6.77 -19.88 2.36
C TYR A 138 -7.76 -19.28 1.35
N ILE A 139 -7.46 -18.14 0.75
CA ILE A 139 -8.43 -17.43 -0.09
C ILE A 139 -8.49 -18.00 -1.50
N GLU A 140 -7.37 -18.37 -2.11
CA GLU A 140 -7.34 -18.91 -3.48
C GLU A 140 -8.28 -20.11 -3.67
N ARG A 141 -8.44 -20.93 -2.64
CA ARG A 141 -9.35 -22.08 -2.66
C ARG A 141 -10.83 -21.71 -2.65
N HIS A 142 -11.18 -20.47 -2.30
CA HIS A 142 -12.55 -20.03 -2.07
C HIS A 142 -12.93 -18.77 -2.85
N VAL A 143 -11.98 -18.18 -3.57
CA VAL A 143 -12.14 -16.87 -4.24
C VAL A 143 -13.27 -16.85 -5.25
N GLU A 144 -13.51 -17.96 -5.93
CA GLU A 144 -14.61 -18.10 -6.90
C GLU A 144 -16.01 -17.91 -6.29
N LYS A 145 -16.12 -18.10 -4.97
CA LYS A 145 -17.38 -17.97 -4.22
C LYS A 145 -17.60 -16.59 -3.63
N ILE A 146 -16.57 -15.72 -3.64
CA ILE A 146 -16.60 -14.40 -3.03
C ILE A 146 -16.97 -13.36 -4.10
N PRO A 147 -17.99 -12.52 -3.87
CA PRO A 147 -18.32 -11.45 -4.79
C PRO A 147 -17.13 -10.51 -5.05
N PRO A 148 -16.88 -10.09 -6.32
CA PRO A 148 -15.72 -9.28 -6.68
C PRO A 148 -15.59 -7.96 -5.90
N TYR A 149 -16.71 -7.33 -5.54
CA TYR A 149 -16.67 -6.09 -4.76
C TYR A 149 -16.16 -6.30 -3.33
N LEU A 150 -16.44 -7.45 -2.70
CA LEU A 150 -15.91 -7.77 -1.37
C LEU A 150 -14.40 -8.01 -1.42
N CYS A 151 -13.91 -8.67 -2.46
CA CYS A 151 -12.47 -8.84 -2.68
C CYS A 151 -11.76 -7.49 -2.81
N ARG A 152 -12.31 -6.56 -3.59
CA ARG A 152 -11.76 -5.21 -3.74
C ARG A 152 -11.78 -4.43 -2.42
N MET A 153 -12.89 -4.48 -1.68
CA MET A 153 -12.99 -3.83 -0.36
C MET A 153 -11.96 -4.40 0.62
N TYR A 154 -11.84 -5.73 0.70
CA TYR A 154 -10.83 -6.39 1.52
C TYR A 154 -9.43 -5.90 1.17
N THR A 155 -9.07 -5.97 -0.13
CA THR A 155 -7.75 -5.54 -0.61
C THR A 155 -7.48 -4.09 -0.27
N PHE A 156 -8.43 -3.21 -0.53
CA PHE A 156 -8.28 -1.78 -0.25
C PHE A 156 -8.06 -1.50 1.24
N ILE A 157 -8.84 -2.14 2.11
CA ILE A 157 -8.70 -2.01 3.58
C ILE A 157 -7.37 -2.60 4.05
N ALA A 158 -6.95 -3.76 3.53
CA ALA A 158 -5.67 -4.39 3.87
C ALA A 158 -4.49 -3.49 3.49
N ILE A 159 -4.54 -2.87 2.31
CA ILE A 159 -3.52 -1.91 1.85
C ILE A 159 -3.51 -0.66 2.74
N LEU A 160 -4.68 -0.06 3.06
CA LEU A 160 -4.77 1.07 3.97
C LEU A 160 -4.12 0.76 5.33
N ILE A 161 -4.49 -0.36 5.94
CA ILE A 161 -3.94 -0.77 7.24
C ILE A 161 -2.42 -1.00 7.13
N SER A 162 -1.94 -1.60 6.04
CA SER A 162 -0.51 -1.82 5.83
C SER A 162 0.27 -0.51 5.72
N PHE A 163 -0.27 0.49 5.01
CA PHE A 163 0.39 1.78 4.83
C PHE A 163 0.55 2.58 6.13
N CYS A 164 -0.18 2.24 7.19
CA CYS A 164 0.06 2.79 8.52
C CYS A 164 1.50 2.56 9.00
N TRP A 165 2.11 1.41 8.65
CA TRP A 165 3.53 1.13 8.91
C TRP A 165 4.46 1.95 8.02
N TYR A 166 4.04 2.23 6.79
CA TYR A 166 4.82 3.01 5.83
C TYR A 166 4.92 4.49 6.21
N CYS A 167 3.80 5.09 6.69
CA CYS A 167 3.69 6.52 6.95
C CYS A 167 4.34 6.97 8.27
N GLY A 168 4.62 6.07 9.21
CA GLY A 168 5.08 6.45 10.54
C GLY A 168 6.58 6.73 10.61
N ASP A 169 6.96 7.72 11.40
CA ASP A 169 8.36 8.07 11.66
C ASP A 169 9.13 7.01 12.48
N SER A 170 8.39 6.20 13.22
CA SER A 170 8.93 5.10 14.03
C SER A 170 7.93 3.97 14.20
N LEU A 171 8.42 2.76 14.51
CA LEU A 171 7.55 1.60 14.77
C LEU A 171 6.53 1.86 15.89
N ALA A 172 6.93 2.62 16.92
CA ALA A 172 6.04 2.99 18.03
C ALA A 172 4.93 3.93 17.56
N ALA A 173 5.25 4.93 16.73
CA ALA A 173 4.28 5.86 16.14
C ALA A 173 3.31 5.11 15.21
N SER A 174 3.82 4.25 14.33
CA SER A 174 2.99 3.41 13.45
C SER A 174 2.03 2.51 14.23
N ALA A 175 2.52 1.85 15.29
CA ALA A 175 1.69 1.03 16.16
C ALA A 175 0.63 1.83 16.92
N ALA A 176 0.94 3.04 17.35
CA ALA A 176 -0.02 3.96 17.98
C ALA A 176 -1.10 4.39 16.97
N SER A 177 -0.71 4.78 15.75
CA SER A 177 -1.65 5.12 14.67
C SER A 177 -2.56 3.95 14.31
N LEU A 178 -2.02 2.75 14.24
CA LEU A 178 -2.81 1.54 13.98
C LEU A 178 -3.84 1.28 15.09
N ARG A 179 -3.46 1.46 16.35
CA ARG A 179 -4.41 1.35 17.49
C ARG A 179 -5.56 2.36 17.38
N VAL A 180 -5.24 3.60 16.99
CA VAL A 180 -6.25 4.64 16.78
C VAL A 180 -7.16 4.27 15.61
N MET A 181 -6.62 3.83 14.48
CA MET A 181 -7.40 3.39 13.31
C MET A 181 -8.41 2.29 13.66
N LEU A 182 -8.01 1.38 14.55
CA LEU A 182 -8.86 0.28 15.03
C LEU A 182 -9.82 0.69 16.18
N GLY A 183 -9.82 1.96 16.59
CA GLY A 183 -10.64 2.45 17.70
C GLY A 183 -10.19 2.00 19.10
N LEU A 184 -8.99 1.42 19.23
CA LEU A 184 -8.47 0.87 20.49
C LEU A 184 -7.76 1.91 21.38
N GLY A 185 -7.59 3.13 20.90
CA GLY A 185 -6.82 4.18 21.57
C GLY A 185 -7.64 5.15 22.42
N GLY A 186 -8.97 5.00 22.52
CA GLY A 186 -9.85 5.97 23.19
C GLY A 186 -9.93 7.33 22.48
N ALA A 187 -9.41 7.43 21.25
CA ALA A 187 -9.46 8.64 20.45
C ALA A 187 -10.89 8.95 19.99
N ALA A 188 -11.22 10.24 19.84
CA ALA A 188 -12.50 10.67 19.30
C ALA A 188 -12.69 10.13 17.86
N ALA A 189 -13.92 9.83 17.46
CA ALA A 189 -14.22 9.36 16.12
C ALA A 189 -13.82 10.40 15.05
N ALA A 190 -14.15 11.66 15.28
CA ALA A 190 -13.81 12.79 14.43
C ALA A 190 -13.80 14.09 15.26
N ASN A 191 -13.11 15.11 14.78
CA ASN A 191 -13.17 16.46 15.30
C ASN A 191 -13.61 17.45 14.22
N GLN A 192 -13.90 18.67 14.61
CA GLN A 192 -14.41 19.71 13.70
C GLN A 192 -13.39 20.09 12.62
N SER A 193 -12.11 20.09 12.98
CA SER A 193 -11.01 20.36 12.04
C SER A 193 -10.86 19.27 10.97
N CYS A 194 -11.02 18.00 11.35
CA CYS A 194 -11.02 16.87 10.44
C CYS A 194 -12.19 16.96 9.43
N LEU A 195 -13.39 17.28 9.89
CA LEU A 195 -14.55 17.46 9.04
C LEU A 195 -14.39 18.66 8.09
N TYR A 196 -13.82 19.75 8.56
CA TYR A 196 -13.51 20.92 7.73
C TYR A 196 -12.55 20.59 6.58
N LEU A 197 -11.44 19.89 6.86
CA LEU A 197 -10.51 19.47 5.82
C LEU A 197 -11.16 18.52 4.81
N LEU A 198 -11.97 17.58 5.28
CA LEU A 198 -12.71 16.68 4.40
C LEU A 198 -13.66 17.47 3.48
N GLN A 199 -14.42 18.43 4.03
CA GLN A 199 -15.33 19.28 3.24
C GLN A 199 -14.58 20.17 2.25
N THR A 200 -13.41 20.68 2.62
CA THR A 200 -12.64 21.56 1.75
C THR A 200 -11.96 20.79 0.59
N HIS A 201 -11.53 19.57 0.83
CA HIS A 201 -10.71 18.81 -0.12
C HIS A 201 -11.39 17.56 -0.69
N TRP A 202 -12.72 17.38 -0.48
CA TRP A 202 -13.45 16.20 -0.94
C TRP A 202 -13.38 15.98 -2.46
N LEU A 203 -13.36 17.07 -3.25
CA LEU A 203 -13.23 16.99 -4.72
C LEU A 203 -11.89 16.39 -5.13
N LEU A 204 -10.80 16.79 -4.45
CA LEU A 204 -9.45 16.28 -4.71
C LEU A 204 -9.35 14.80 -4.33
N LEU A 205 -9.93 14.41 -3.20
CA LEU A 205 -10.00 13.00 -2.78
C LEU A 205 -10.86 12.17 -3.74
N ALA A 206 -12.01 12.68 -4.15
CA ALA A 206 -12.86 12.00 -5.13
C ALA A 206 -12.14 11.85 -6.49
N ALA A 207 -11.48 12.88 -6.97
CA ALA A 207 -10.71 12.82 -8.22
C ALA A 207 -9.50 11.86 -8.15
N SER A 208 -9.00 11.56 -6.96
CA SER A 208 -7.88 10.63 -6.78
C SER A 208 -8.30 9.15 -6.88
N VAL A 209 -9.60 8.86 -6.84
CA VAL A 209 -10.15 7.49 -6.94
C VAL A 209 -10.38 7.07 -8.39
N PHE A 210 -10.57 8.04 -9.30
CA PHE A 210 -10.78 7.82 -10.74
C PHE A 210 -9.49 8.02 -11.54
#